data_01c2caa5d88d3589403207fb3a14369d
#
_entry.id   01c2caa5d88d3589403207fb3a14369d
#
_cell.length_a   1.000
_cell.length_b   1.000
_cell.length_c   1.000
_cell.angle_alpha   90.00
_cell.angle_beta   90.00
_cell.angle_gamma   90.00
#
_symmetry.space_group_name_H-M   'P 1'
#
loop_
_entity.id
_entity.type
_entity.pdbx_description
1 polymer ?
#
loop_
_entity_poly.entity_id
_entity_poly.type
_entity_poly.pdbx_seq_one_letter_code
_entity_poly.pdbx_strand_id
1 'polypeptide(L)'
;MVAVTDVPAAMVSNQFFDEFTSKVRVKPIPWEGYSRAGLITSDELHQLKDFQKQHTQLVDYSESDAPSLATYVPLLVSLIEKLSSVDALQYLLVVLDELAERDLGCVQALASDMDTVSRVLFRCMDKKDDYLGLKACKILTGIAVTSNVEVAFDRMFAYLEKSMRSELTSVVDVALQVVQSALRVPRARSILYGEAPGCLTQMVDVLKRTVGGRTGAGKGVVAVSQTQYEVVFCLWLLTFERHVAVTIDRKYDVVSTMVEIARSAVKEKVVRIIVATWMNMAQHSANVPGLLVARVPACLETLRVGRNFNDEDLKQMLTELTDTLAEHTGIMTSWDEYVNQLKSGKLEWSGWHRSEQFWKIHVAKMDENDHRIVRLLARVLMAPESSDTSVAVACHDLSQYVKYNPEGKKFVAKVGAKQRVMQLMTEGATAEVKYEALICVQQIMLNAWRN
;
A
#
# COMPACT_ATOMS: atom_id res chain seq x y z
N MET A 1 12.54 -7.40 2.80
CA MET A 1 11.40 -6.41 2.75
C MET A 1 12.04 -5.04 2.61
N VAL A 2 11.88 -4.39 1.45
CA VAL A 2 12.39 -3.01 1.24
C VAL A 2 11.54 -2.09 2.10
N ALA A 3 12.14 -1.34 3.02
CA ALA A 3 11.41 -0.35 3.80
C ALA A 3 10.95 0.79 2.89
N VAL A 4 9.78 1.39 3.16
CA VAL A 4 9.27 2.54 2.37
C VAL A 4 10.25 3.71 2.37
N THR A 5 11.08 3.81 3.43
CA THR A 5 12.14 4.82 3.57
C THR A 5 13.28 4.64 2.56
N ASP A 6 13.49 3.42 2.03
CA ASP A 6 14.58 3.12 1.08
C ASP A 6 14.17 3.39 -0.38
N VAL A 7 12.92 3.79 -0.60
CA VAL A 7 12.44 4.15 -1.94
C VAL A 7 12.96 5.54 -2.29
N PRO A 8 13.72 5.70 -3.39
CA PRO A 8 14.19 7.02 -3.83
C PRO A 8 13.04 8.00 -3.98
N ALA A 9 13.28 9.27 -3.69
CA ALA A 9 12.29 10.31 -3.95
C ALA A 9 11.90 10.25 -5.43
N ALA A 10 10.61 10.08 -5.72
CA ALA A 10 10.14 10.17 -7.09
C ALA A 10 10.41 11.60 -7.58
N MET A 11 11.20 11.76 -8.63
CA MET A 11 11.29 13.06 -9.31
C MET A 11 9.92 13.32 -9.94
N VAL A 12 9.22 14.32 -9.40
CA VAL A 12 7.94 14.77 -9.96
C VAL A 12 8.28 15.65 -11.16
N SER A 13 8.44 15.04 -12.30
CA SER A 13 8.75 15.73 -13.55
C SER A 13 8.37 14.90 -14.77
N ASN A 14 8.02 15.56 -15.84
CA ASN A 14 7.95 15.01 -17.19
C ASN A 14 8.34 16.08 -18.20
N GLN A 15 8.56 15.68 -19.46
CA GLN A 15 9.00 16.60 -20.53
C GLN A 15 8.13 17.86 -20.63
N PHE A 16 6.81 17.72 -20.52
CA PHE A 16 5.88 18.86 -20.56
C PHE A 16 6.13 19.82 -19.40
N PHE A 17 6.28 19.29 -18.20
CA PHE A 17 6.47 20.08 -16.98
C PHE A 17 7.79 20.83 -17.01
N ASP A 18 8.86 20.18 -17.52
CA ASP A 18 10.19 20.77 -17.66
C ASP A 18 10.24 21.85 -18.76
N GLU A 19 9.62 21.58 -19.92
CA GLU A 19 9.51 22.58 -21.00
C GLU A 19 8.71 23.81 -20.55
N PHE A 20 7.64 23.60 -19.76
CA PHE A 20 6.85 24.69 -19.22
C PHE A 20 7.64 25.50 -18.19
N THR A 21 8.36 24.84 -17.28
CA THR A 21 9.29 25.46 -16.31
C THR A 21 10.31 26.34 -17.03
N SER A 22 10.93 25.83 -18.13
CA SER A 22 11.90 26.57 -18.91
C SER A 22 11.28 27.81 -19.54
N LYS A 23 10.06 27.75 -20.06
CA LYS A 23 9.32 28.90 -20.60
C LYS A 23 9.00 29.95 -19.54
N VAL A 24 8.60 29.51 -18.33
CA VAL A 24 8.31 30.41 -17.21
C VAL A 24 9.55 31.17 -16.76
N ARG A 25 10.72 30.52 -16.72
CA ARG A 25 11.99 31.16 -16.31
C ARG A 25 12.40 32.33 -17.18
N VAL A 26 12.19 32.25 -18.49
CA VAL A 26 12.61 33.28 -19.43
C VAL A 26 11.55 34.39 -19.62
N LYS A 27 10.34 34.20 -19.09
CA LYS A 27 9.26 35.16 -19.21
C LYS A 27 9.52 36.40 -18.34
N PRO A 28 9.59 37.62 -18.93
CA PRO A 28 9.81 38.80 -18.12
C PRO A 28 8.59 39.12 -17.25
N ILE A 29 8.83 39.30 -15.97
CA ILE A 29 7.78 39.68 -15.01
C ILE A 29 7.95 41.20 -14.72
N PRO A 30 6.89 42.01 -14.78
CA PRO A 30 6.96 43.47 -14.63
C PRO A 30 6.97 43.91 -13.15
N TRP A 31 8.03 43.55 -12.41
CA TRP A 31 8.15 43.79 -10.96
C TRP A 31 8.04 45.28 -10.60
N GLU A 32 8.68 46.17 -11.38
CA GLU A 32 8.55 47.62 -11.19
C GLU A 32 7.12 48.11 -11.43
N GLY A 33 6.37 47.45 -12.31
CA GLY A 33 4.95 47.69 -12.54
C GLY A 33 4.12 47.41 -11.31
N TYR A 34 4.37 46.24 -10.65
CA TYR A 34 3.69 45.87 -9.42
C TYR A 34 4.02 46.81 -8.24
N SER A 35 5.27 47.28 -8.16
CA SER A 35 5.68 48.26 -7.13
C SER A 35 4.99 49.60 -7.35
N ARG A 36 4.96 50.10 -8.62
CA ARG A 36 4.24 51.34 -8.95
C ARG A 36 2.71 51.24 -8.70
N ALA A 37 2.15 50.06 -8.85
CA ALA A 37 0.75 49.81 -8.53
C ALA A 37 0.47 49.60 -7.04
N GLY A 38 1.48 49.67 -6.18
CA GLY A 38 1.35 49.47 -4.74
C GLY A 38 1.07 48.05 -4.31
N LEU A 39 1.23 47.07 -5.21
CA LEU A 39 1.01 45.65 -4.90
C LEU A 39 2.18 45.03 -4.13
N ILE A 40 3.40 45.53 -4.35
CA ILE A 40 4.59 45.19 -3.61
C ILE A 40 5.28 46.49 -3.14
N THR A 41 5.95 46.46 -2.01
CA THR A 41 6.68 47.61 -1.47
C THR A 41 7.99 47.83 -2.19
N SER A 42 8.59 49.03 -2.04
CA SER A 42 9.91 49.33 -2.62
C SER A 42 11.00 48.44 -2.01
N ASP A 43 10.88 48.10 -0.72
CA ASP A 43 11.83 47.23 -0.01
C ASP A 43 11.74 45.77 -0.53
N GLU A 44 10.51 45.28 -0.74
CA GLU A 44 10.30 43.95 -1.34
C GLU A 44 10.85 43.89 -2.76
N LEU A 45 10.68 44.95 -3.57
CA LEU A 45 11.27 45.04 -4.90
C LEU A 45 12.80 45.00 -4.83
N HIS A 46 13.40 45.70 -3.87
CA HIS A 46 14.87 45.72 -3.71
C HIS A 46 15.36 44.32 -3.32
N GLN A 47 14.78 43.72 -2.30
CA GLN A 47 15.11 42.35 -1.86
C GLN A 47 14.93 41.31 -2.99
N LEU A 48 13.87 41.42 -3.79
CA LEU A 48 13.63 40.54 -4.92
C LEU A 48 14.72 40.69 -6.02
N LYS A 49 15.19 41.89 -6.28
CA LYS A 49 16.29 42.12 -7.22
C LYS A 49 17.62 41.54 -6.71
N ASP A 50 17.89 41.71 -5.43
CA ASP A 50 19.06 41.11 -4.80
C ASP A 50 19.00 39.59 -4.83
N PHE A 51 17.83 39.02 -4.50
CA PHE A 51 17.58 37.61 -4.63
C PHE A 51 17.83 37.10 -6.07
N GLN A 52 17.25 37.74 -7.08
CA GLN A 52 17.41 37.32 -8.48
C GLN A 52 18.88 37.34 -8.91
N LYS A 53 19.65 38.34 -8.47
CA LYS A 53 21.10 38.40 -8.72
C LYS A 53 21.83 37.20 -8.08
N GLN A 54 21.55 36.89 -6.79
CA GLN A 54 22.18 35.77 -6.10
C GLN A 54 21.74 34.45 -6.70
N HIS A 55 20.45 34.27 -6.96
CA HIS A 55 19.89 33.06 -7.56
C HIS A 55 20.51 32.75 -8.95
N THR A 56 20.73 33.77 -9.76
CA THR A 56 21.41 33.58 -11.06
C THR A 56 22.86 33.12 -10.89
N GLN A 57 23.55 33.59 -9.85
CA GLN A 57 24.91 33.17 -9.54
C GLN A 57 25.02 31.74 -9.00
N LEU A 58 23.92 31.15 -8.47
CA LEU A 58 23.93 29.76 -7.98
C LEU A 58 24.26 28.73 -9.08
N VAL A 59 24.09 29.08 -10.35
CA VAL A 59 24.44 28.20 -11.48
C VAL A 59 25.95 27.92 -11.53
N ASP A 60 26.76 28.83 -10.99
CA ASP A 60 28.23 28.75 -11.00
C ASP A 60 28.80 27.98 -9.78
N TYR A 61 27.96 27.61 -8.79
CA TYR A 61 28.39 26.89 -7.58
C TYR A 61 28.11 25.39 -7.68
N SER A 62 29.01 24.57 -7.09
CA SER A 62 28.69 23.18 -6.80
C SER A 62 27.59 23.11 -5.72
N GLU A 63 26.80 22.01 -5.69
CA GLU A 63 25.69 21.87 -4.73
C GLU A 63 26.13 21.99 -3.25
N SER A 64 27.39 21.62 -2.93
CA SER A 64 27.94 21.69 -1.55
C SER A 64 28.37 23.08 -1.11
N ASP A 65 28.67 23.98 -2.04
CA ASP A 65 29.32 25.26 -1.74
C ASP A 65 28.39 26.47 -2.00
N ALA A 66 27.15 26.22 -2.45
CA ALA A 66 26.18 27.26 -2.73
C ALA A 66 25.70 27.96 -1.45
N PRO A 67 25.66 29.32 -1.41
CA PRO A 67 25.10 30.02 -0.25
C PRO A 67 23.61 29.74 -0.10
N SER A 68 23.15 29.53 1.15
CA SER A 68 21.73 29.34 1.43
C SER A 68 20.93 30.59 1.13
N LEU A 69 19.84 30.44 0.36
CA LEU A 69 18.88 31.50 0.08
C LEU A 69 17.61 31.40 0.97
N ALA A 70 17.66 30.64 2.05
CA ALA A 70 16.53 30.43 2.96
C ALA A 70 15.97 31.76 3.54
N THR A 71 16.79 32.77 3.67
CA THR A 71 16.38 34.11 4.16
C THR A 71 15.39 34.81 3.22
N TYR A 72 15.33 34.43 1.94
CA TYR A 72 14.38 34.99 0.96
C TYR A 72 13.05 34.22 0.89
N VAL A 73 12.93 33.06 1.53
CA VAL A 73 11.69 32.27 1.53
C VAL A 73 10.48 33.04 2.04
N PRO A 74 10.56 33.78 3.19
CA PRO A 74 9.42 34.60 3.65
C PRO A 74 9.01 35.69 2.65
N LEU A 75 9.96 36.31 1.97
CA LEU A 75 9.68 37.28 0.90
C LEU A 75 8.91 36.61 -0.25
N LEU A 76 9.37 35.46 -0.76
CA LEU A 76 8.72 34.75 -1.86
C LEU A 76 7.29 34.34 -1.49
N VAL A 77 7.08 33.84 -0.28
CA VAL A 77 5.75 33.47 0.23
C VAL A 77 4.84 34.70 0.34
N SER A 78 5.34 35.84 0.86
CA SER A 78 4.61 37.10 0.90
C SER A 78 4.21 37.60 -0.50
N LEU A 79 5.11 37.51 -1.47
CA LEU A 79 4.82 37.88 -2.87
C LEU A 79 3.76 36.96 -3.49
N ILE A 80 3.82 35.63 -3.23
CA ILE A 80 2.75 34.71 -3.68
C ILE A 80 1.41 35.11 -3.04
N GLU A 81 1.38 35.54 -1.79
CA GLU A 81 0.15 35.95 -1.11
C GLU A 81 -0.44 37.24 -1.71
N LYS A 82 0.36 38.22 -2.05
CA LYS A 82 -0.08 39.55 -2.53
C LYS A 82 -0.48 39.54 -4.01
N LEU A 83 0.20 38.76 -4.84
CA LEU A 83 0.00 38.80 -6.27
C LEU A 83 -1.11 37.85 -6.71
N SER A 84 -1.79 38.24 -7.84
CA SER A 84 -2.85 37.45 -8.46
C SER A 84 -2.56 37.04 -9.90
N SER A 85 -1.51 37.63 -10.50
CA SER A 85 -1.08 37.33 -11.87
C SER A 85 -0.56 35.90 -11.95
N VAL A 86 -1.12 35.09 -12.87
CA VAL A 86 -0.72 33.71 -13.09
C VAL A 86 0.78 33.62 -13.45
N ASP A 87 1.26 34.50 -14.32
CA ASP A 87 2.67 34.52 -14.74
C ASP A 87 3.63 34.77 -13.58
N ALA A 88 3.30 35.73 -12.70
CA ALA A 88 4.09 36.01 -11.52
C ALA A 88 4.07 34.85 -10.52
N LEU A 89 2.89 34.24 -10.31
CA LEU A 89 2.74 33.08 -9.43
C LEU A 89 3.51 31.85 -9.96
N GLN A 90 3.43 31.58 -11.26
CA GLN A 90 4.20 30.50 -11.89
C GLN A 90 5.71 30.70 -11.69
N TYR A 91 6.23 31.91 -11.93
CA TYR A 91 7.64 32.23 -11.72
C TYR A 91 8.05 32.01 -10.24
N LEU A 92 7.27 32.54 -9.29
CA LEU A 92 7.57 32.42 -7.87
C LEU A 92 7.54 30.98 -7.40
N LEU A 93 6.59 30.15 -7.89
CA LEU A 93 6.54 28.72 -7.56
C LEU A 93 7.70 27.93 -8.19
N VAL A 94 8.13 28.28 -9.41
CA VAL A 94 9.31 27.65 -10.02
C VAL A 94 10.54 27.90 -9.18
N VAL A 95 10.76 29.15 -8.79
CA VAL A 95 11.90 29.53 -7.95
C VAL A 95 11.85 28.86 -6.58
N LEU A 96 10.67 28.83 -5.96
CA LEU A 96 10.47 28.21 -4.63
C LEU A 96 10.72 26.70 -4.66
N ASP A 97 10.28 26.02 -5.74
CA ASP A 97 10.52 24.60 -5.96
C ASP A 97 12.03 24.30 -6.13
N GLU A 98 12.72 25.10 -6.93
CA GLU A 98 14.17 24.98 -7.15
C GLU A 98 14.98 25.17 -5.86
N LEU A 99 14.60 26.16 -5.03
CA LEU A 99 15.22 26.37 -3.74
C LEU A 99 14.97 25.21 -2.79
N ALA A 100 13.74 24.69 -2.74
CA ALA A 100 13.39 23.56 -1.89
C ALA A 100 14.10 22.27 -2.31
N GLU A 101 14.36 22.05 -3.60
CA GLU A 101 15.11 20.91 -4.11
C GLU A 101 16.62 20.98 -3.77
N ARG A 102 17.19 22.18 -3.74
CA ARG A 102 18.63 22.39 -3.57
C ARG A 102 19.06 22.57 -2.12
N ASP A 103 18.22 23.21 -1.29
CA ASP A 103 18.60 23.65 0.04
C ASP A 103 17.58 23.22 1.10
N LEU A 104 17.99 22.30 1.96
CA LEU A 104 17.19 21.85 3.11
C LEU A 104 16.80 23.02 4.04
N GLY A 105 17.62 24.05 4.15
CA GLY A 105 17.31 25.27 4.90
C GLY A 105 16.08 25.99 4.36
N CYS A 106 15.89 26.00 3.02
CA CYS A 106 14.69 26.55 2.39
C CYS A 106 13.45 25.73 2.75
N VAL A 107 13.55 24.39 2.76
CA VAL A 107 12.45 23.52 3.21
C VAL A 107 12.10 23.76 4.67
N GLN A 108 13.09 23.92 5.55
CA GLN A 108 12.88 24.22 6.96
C GLN A 108 12.22 25.60 7.15
N ALA A 109 12.64 26.60 6.38
CA ALA A 109 12.02 27.93 6.40
C ALA A 109 10.54 27.87 5.96
N LEU A 110 10.20 27.08 4.94
CA LEU A 110 8.81 26.81 4.52
C LEU A 110 8.02 26.08 5.62
N ALA A 111 8.62 25.08 6.23
CA ALA A 111 7.99 24.28 7.30
C ALA A 111 7.73 25.08 8.57
N SER A 112 8.50 26.16 8.83
CA SER A 112 8.35 26.99 10.03
C SER A 112 7.05 27.83 10.08
N ASP A 113 6.45 28.13 8.91
CA ASP A 113 5.17 28.83 8.79
C ASP A 113 4.22 28.09 7.85
N MET A 114 3.92 26.84 8.21
CA MET A 114 3.09 25.95 7.40
C MET A 114 1.66 26.48 7.17
N ASP A 115 1.14 27.28 8.10
CA ASP A 115 -0.20 27.87 7.98
C ASP A 115 -0.27 28.84 6.81
N THR A 116 0.68 29.77 6.73
CA THR A 116 0.75 30.72 5.62
C THR A 116 1.12 30.03 4.31
N VAL A 117 2.14 29.15 4.33
CA VAL A 117 2.58 28.39 3.14
C VAL A 117 1.46 27.55 2.56
N SER A 118 0.75 26.78 3.40
CA SER A 118 -0.40 25.98 2.93
C SER A 118 -1.48 26.86 2.33
N ARG A 119 -1.85 27.94 3.00
CA ARG A 119 -2.89 28.87 2.52
C ARG A 119 -2.57 29.44 1.14
N VAL A 120 -1.35 29.90 0.92
CA VAL A 120 -0.96 30.49 -0.37
C VAL A 120 -0.85 29.44 -1.48
N LEU A 121 -0.32 28.26 -1.17
CA LEU A 121 -0.21 27.18 -2.16
C LEU A 121 -1.59 26.60 -2.53
N PHE A 122 -2.50 26.43 -1.58
CA PHE A 122 -3.88 26.02 -1.90
C PHE A 122 -4.61 27.06 -2.73
N ARG A 123 -4.37 28.37 -2.49
CA ARG A 123 -4.90 29.41 -3.36
C ARG A 123 -4.39 29.32 -4.81
N CYS A 124 -3.13 28.86 -5.00
CA CYS A 124 -2.62 28.59 -6.34
C CYS A 124 -3.34 27.41 -7.00
N MET A 125 -3.69 26.36 -6.25
CA MET A 125 -4.47 25.23 -6.76
C MET A 125 -5.91 25.62 -7.15
N ASP A 126 -6.49 26.64 -6.53
CA ASP A 126 -7.83 27.13 -6.86
C ASP A 126 -7.86 27.95 -8.19
N LYS A 127 -6.70 28.27 -8.78
CA LYS A 127 -6.61 28.90 -10.10
C LYS A 127 -6.91 27.90 -11.21
N LYS A 128 -7.42 28.37 -12.34
CA LYS A 128 -7.67 27.57 -13.54
C LYS A 128 -6.39 27.41 -14.37
N ASP A 129 -5.35 26.87 -13.74
CA ASP A 129 -4.04 26.65 -14.37
C ASP A 129 -3.43 25.36 -13.81
N ASP A 130 -3.39 24.32 -14.64
CA ASP A 130 -2.95 22.99 -14.22
C ASP A 130 -1.48 22.98 -13.79
N TYR A 131 -0.62 23.73 -14.50
CA TYR A 131 0.80 23.82 -14.17
C TYR A 131 1.03 24.45 -12.79
N LEU A 132 0.36 25.59 -12.53
CA LEU A 132 0.46 26.30 -11.26
C LEU A 132 0.00 25.42 -10.09
N GLY A 133 -1.14 24.76 -10.23
CA GLY A 133 -1.70 23.93 -9.18
C GLY A 133 -0.86 22.66 -8.92
N LEU A 134 -0.39 21.99 -9.96
CA LEU A 134 0.49 20.82 -9.82
C LEU A 134 1.84 21.20 -9.20
N LYS A 135 2.41 22.37 -9.55
CA LYS A 135 3.63 22.89 -8.94
C LYS A 135 3.44 23.17 -7.44
N ALA A 136 2.31 23.75 -7.07
CA ALA A 136 1.94 23.95 -5.67
C ALA A 136 1.79 22.62 -4.90
N CYS A 137 1.16 21.60 -5.50
CA CYS A 137 1.07 20.25 -4.93
C CYS A 137 2.46 19.62 -4.74
N LYS A 138 3.36 19.75 -5.74
CA LYS A 138 4.73 19.24 -5.66
C LYS A 138 5.47 19.84 -4.47
N ILE A 139 5.42 21.17 -4.31
CA ILE A 139 6.08 21.87 -3.21
C ILE A 139 5.54 21.40 -1.85
N LEU A 140 4.20 21.37 -1.67
CA LEU A 140 3.58 20.89 -0.43
C LEU A 140 4.00 19.46 -0.08
N THR A 141 4.01 18.60 -1.09
CA THR A 141 4.42 17.20 -0.93
C THR A 141 5.90 17.11 -0.53
N GLY A 142 6.78 17.89 -1.18
CA GLY A 142 8.20 17.96 -0.85
C GLY A 142 8.44 18.37 0.60
N ILE A 143 7.74 19.40 1.07
CA ILE A 143 7.83 19.87 2.47
C ILE A 143 7.37 18.76 3.42
N ALA A 144 6.21 18.12 3.14
CA ALA A 144 5.65 17.06 4.00
C ALA A 144 6.56 15.83 4.11
N VAL A 145 7.19 15.43 3.01
CA VAL A 145 8.12 14.27 2.99
C VAL A 145 9.42 14.57 3.72
N THR A 146 9.94 15.80 3.57
CA THR A 146 11.26 16.17 4.12
C THR A 146 11.18 16.56 5.58
N SER A 147 10.14 17.31 6.00
CA SER A 147 10.06 17.92 7.33
C SER A 147 9.02 17.26 8.24
N ASN A 148 8.31 16.24 7.78
CA ASN A 148 7.26 15.52 8.53
C ASN A 148 6.21 16.46 9.17
N VAL A 149 5.88 17.56 8.47
CA VAL A 149 4.85 18.52 8.90
C VAL A 149 3.46 18.08 8.45
N GLU A 150 2.43 18.57 9.13
CA GLU A 150 1.05 18.34 8.74
C GLU A 150 0.67 19.14 7.51
N VAL A 151 0.13 18.45 6.52
CA VAL A 151 -0.46 19.02 5.29
C VAL A 151 -1.90 18.53 5.17
N ALA A 152 -2.80 19.37 4.69
CA ALA A 152 -4.18 19.00 4.37
C ALA A 152 -4.20 18.14 3.09
N PHE A 153 -3.80 16.87 3.23
CA PHE A 153 -3.73 15.92 2.12
C PHE A 153 -5.09 15.64 1.48
N ASP A 154 -6.19 15.71 2.23
CA ASP A 154 -7.57 15.60 1.75
C ASP A 154 -7.87 16.62 0.65
N ARG A 155 -7.54 17.89 0.90
CA ARG A 155 -7.71 18.98 -0.05
C ARG A 155 -6.79 18.83 -1.28
N MET A 156 -5.54 18.41 -1.05
CA MET A 156 -4.59 18.14 -2.13
C MET A 156 -5.06 16.98 -3.01
N PHE A 157 -5.52 15.87 -2.43
CA PHE A 157 -6.05 14.73 -3.17
C PHE A 157 -7.33 15.08 -3.95
N ALA A 158 -8.19 15.94 -3.41
CA ALA A 158 -9.35 16.44 -4.14
C ALA A 158 -8.95 17.24 -5.40
N TYR A 159 -7.87 18.01 -5.35
CA TYR A 159 -7.30 18.67 -6.52
C TYR A 159 -6.72 17.68 -7.51
N LEU A 160 -5.90 16.71 -7.05
CA LEU A 160 -5.26 15.70 -7.88
C LEU A 160 -6.28 14.75 -8.54
N GLU A 161 -7.40 14.46 -7.87
CA GLU A 161 -8.53 13.74 -8.48
C GLU A 161 -9.04 14.45 -9.74
N LYS A 162 -9.22 15.77 -9.68
CA LYS A 162 -9.65 16.57 -10.85
C LYS A 162 -8.57 16.55 -11.94
N SER A 163 -7.30 16.70 -11.57
CA SER A 163 -6.18 16.70 -12.52
C SER A 163 -6.06 15.37 -13.26
N MET A 164 -6.32 14.23 -12.60
CA MET A 164 -6.33 12.91 -13.24
C MET A 164 -7.51 12.68 -14.21
N ARG A 165 -8.48 13.57 -14.26
CA ARG A 165 -9.58 13.57 -15.26
C ARG A 165 -9.22 14.39 -16.51
N SER A 166 -8.08 15.06 -16.53
CA SER A 166 -7.62 15.86 -17.67
C SER A 166 -7.45 15.01 -18.94
N GLU A 167 -7.75 15.58 -20.09
CA GLU A 167 -7.47 14.97 -21.38
C GLU A 167 -5.97 14.99 -21.71
N LEU A 168 -5.21 15.89 -21.07
CA LEU A 168 -3.76 15.98 -21.21
C LEU A 168 -3.07 14.91 -20.37
N THR A 169 -2.47 13.95 -21.05
CA THR A 169 -1.76 12.84 -20.37
C THR A 169 -0.62 13.31 -19.48
N SER A 170 0.08 14.38 -19.89
CA SER A 170 1.16 14.98 -19.13
C SER A 170 0.70 15.54 -17.77
N VAL A 171 -0.52 16.07 -17.70
CA VAL A 171 -1.16 16.51 -16.45
C VAL A 171 -1.49 15.31 -15.56
N VAL A 172 -2.03 14.24 -16.16
CA VAL A 172 -2.34 13.00 -15.44
C VAL A 172 -1.07 12.36 -14.88
N ASP A 173 0.00 12.27 -15.67
CA ASP A 173 1.28 11.69 -15.25
C ASP A 173 1.90 12.48 -14.07
N VAL A 174 1.93 13.80 -14.13
CA VAL A 174 2.44 14.63 -13.02
C VAL A 174 1.55 14.48 -11.77
N ALA A 175 0.23 14.43 -11.94
CA ALA A 175 -0.68 14.22 -10.81
C ALA A 175 -0.41 12.87 -10.12
N LEU A 176 -0.20 11.79 -10.88
CA LEU A 176 0.14 10.48 -10.34
C LEU A 176 1.49 10.49 -9.61
N GLN A 177 2.50 11.16 -10.16
CA GLN A 177 3.82 11.30 -9.51
C GLN A 177 3.73 12.07 -8.19
N VAL A 178 2.88 13.11 -8.11
CA VAL A 178 2.63 13.83 -6.86
C VAL A 178 1.95 12.90 -5.84
N VAL A 179 0.92 12.13 -6.25
CA VAL A 179 0.29 11.12 -5.37
C VAL A 179 1.34 10.12 -4.88
N GLN A 180 2.15 9.58 -5.78
CA GLN A 180 3.22 8.63 -5.45
C GLN A 180 4.20 9.21 -4.41
N SER A 181 4.62 10.46 -4.58
CA SER A 181 5.48 11.14 -3.62
C SER A 181 4.80 11.34 -2.27
N ALA A 182 3.54 11.79 -2.26
CA ALA A 182 2.75 11.99 -1.04
C ALA A 182 2.57 10.69 -0.23
N LEU A 183 2.35 9.55 -0.91
CA LEU A 183 2.13 8.26 -0.25
C LEU A 183 3.37 7.70 0.48
N ARG A 184 4.53 8.34 0.38
CA ARG A 184 5.68 8.05 1.26
C ARG A 184 5.38 8.43 2.71
N VAL A 185 4.51 9.40 2.93
CA VAL A 185 4.04 9.79 4.27
C VAL A 185 2.93 8.83 4.72
N PRO A 186 3.07 8.13 5.87
CA PRO A 186 2.06 7.18 6.36
C PRO A 186 0.67 7.80 6.50
N ARG A 187 0.59 9.02 7.03
CA ARG A 187 -0.68 9.76 7.19
C ARG A 187 -1.39 9.98 5.84
N ALA A 188 -0.64 10.30 4.78
CA ALA A 188 -1.23 10.48 3.45
C ALA A 188 -1.87 9.18 2.92
N ARG A 189 -1.27 8.00 3.20
CA ARG A 189 -1.87 6.70 2.84
C ARG A 189 -3.23 6.49 3.51
N SER A 190 -3.31 6.78 4.81
CA SER A 190 -4.56 6.66 5.57
C SER A 190 -5.65 7.63 5.07
N ILE A 191 -5.29 8.88 4.78
CA ILE A 191 -6.20 9.90 4.25
C ILE A 191 -6.68 9.52 2.84
N LEU A 192 -5.77 9.10 1.94
CA LEU A 192 -6.16 8.71 0.58
C LEU A 192 -7.19 7.58 0.60
N TYR A 193 -6.99 6.58 1.46
CA TYR A 193 -7.88 5.42 1.52
C TYR A 193 -9.20 5.70 2.24
N GLY A 194 -9.17 6.47 3.34
CA GLY A 194 -10.32 6.70 4.22
C GLY A 194 -11.12 7.97 3.89
N GLU A 195 -10.42 9.10 3.65
CA GLU A 195 -11.03 10.42 3.57
C GLU A 195 -11.13 10.96 2.14
N ALA A 196 -10.24 10.51 1.22
CA ALA A 196 -10.22 10.94 -0.17
C ALA A 196 -10.41 9.76 -1.17
N PRO A 197 -11.45 8.91 -1.01
CA PRO A 197 -11.65 7.72 -1.84
C PRO A 197 -11.90 8.06 -3.32
N GLY A 198 -12.34 9.26 -3.66
CA GLY A 198 -12.50 9.73 -5.02
C GLY A 198 -11.21 9.76 -5.81
N CYS A 199 -10.11 10.24 -5.18
CA CYS A 199 -8.78 10.28 -5.78
C CYS A 199 -8.28 8.84 -6.06
N LEU A 200 -8.43 7.91 -5.11
CA LEU A 200 -8.07 6.52 -5.30
C LEU A 200 -8.91 5.84 -6.39
N THR A 201 -10.22 6.10 -6.43
CA THR A 201 -11.11 5.59 -7.49
C THR A 201 -10.64 6.08 -8.86
N GLN A 202 -10.38 7.38 -8.99
CA GLN A 202 -9.91 7.96 -10.27
C GLN A 202 -8.55 7.38 -10.69
N MET A 203 -7.64 7.14 -9.74
CA MET A 203 -6.35 6.51 -9.99
C MET A 203 -6.53 5.06 -10.52
N VAL A 204 -7.41 4.27 -9.90
CA VAL A 204 -7.72 2.92 -10.37
C VAL A 204 -8.41 2.95 -11.74
N ASP A 205 -9.29 3.92 -12.01
CA ASP A 205 -9.92 4.09 -13.32
C ASP A 205 -8.88 4.44 -14.41
N VAL A 206 -7.88 5.24 -14.08
CA VAL A 206 -6.74 5.49 -14.98
C VAL A 206 -6.01 4.18 -15.29
N LEU A 207 -5.75 3.34 -14.29
CA LEU A 207 -5.12 2.03 -14.48
C LEU A 207 -5.96 1.12 -15.38
N LYS A 208 -7.26 0.99 -15.13
CA LYS A 208 -8.19 0.15 -15.90
C LYS A 208 -8.24 0.55 -17.37
N ARG A 209 -8.16 1.85 -17.68
CA ARG A 209 -8.08 2.35 -19.08
C ARG A 209 -6.81 1.93 -19.81
N THR A 210 -5.74 1.55 -19.11
CA THR A 210 -4.48 1.09 -19.73
C THR A 210 -4.51 -0.39 -20.10
N VAL A 211 -5.51 -1.14 -19.65
CA VAL A 211 -5.66 -2.58 -19.94
C VAL A 211 -5.90 -2.79 -21.43
N GLY A 212 -5.22 -3.78 -22.01
CA GLY A 212 -5.33 -4.11 -23.44
C GLY A 212 -4.71 -3.10 -24.40
N GLY A 213 -3.87 -2.17 -23.89
CA GLY A 213 -3.22 -1.16 -24.73
C GLY A 213 -4.19 -0.14 -25.35
N ARG A 214 -5.46 -0.15 -24.95
CA ARG A 214 -6.49 0.77 -25.41
C ARG A 214 -6.42 2.11 -24.70
N THR A 215 -5.37 2.85 -25.00
CA THR A 215 -5.39 4.30 -24.75
C THR A 215 -5.94 4.99 -25.99
N GLY A 216 -6.81 5.99 -25.79
CA GLY A 216 -7.37 6.77 -26.89
C GLY A 216 -6.31 7.18 -27.90
N ALA A 217 -6.71 7.36 -29.15
CA ALA A 217 -5.84 7.56 -30.31
C ALA A 217 -4.60 8.41 -29.99
N GLY A 218 -3.41 7.83 -30.15
CA GLY A 218 -2.13 8.54 -30.13
C GLY A 218 -1.16 8.24 -28.97
N LYS A 219 -1.51 7.45 -27.94
CA LYS A 219 -0.56 7.12 -26.86
C LYS A 219 0.37 5.97 -27.26
N GLY A 220 1.68 6.23 -27.26
CA GLY A 220 2.70 5.21 -27.49
C GLY A 220 2.76 4.20 -26.31
N VAL A 221 3.22 2.97 -26.61
CA VAL A 221 3.40 1.86 -25.62
C VAL A 221 4.22 2.31 -24.39
N VAL A 222 5.15 3.23 -24.56
CA VAL A 222 6.01 3.74 -23.45
C VAL A 222 5.21 4.55 -22.44
N ALA A 223 4.31 5.44 -22.91
CA ALA A 223 3.45 6.24 -22.01
C ALA A 223 2.50 5.36 -21.22
N VAL A 224 1.91 4.34 -21.86
CA VAL A 224 1.04 3.35 -21.17
C VAL A 224 1.80 2.62 -20.06
N SER A 225 3.01 2.15 -20.34
CA SER A 225 3.83 1.43 -19.36
C SER A 225 4.27 2.32 -18.19
N GLN A 226 4.46 3.62 -18.43
CA GLN A 226 4.80 4.57 -17.37
C GLN A 226 3.60 4.80 -16.44
N THR A 227 2.43 5.08 -16.98
CA THR A 227 1.18 5.25 -16.21
C THR A 227 0.85 3.98 -15.41
N GLN A 228 0.99 2.79 -16.02
CA GLN A 228 0.81 1.51 -15.32
C GLN A 228 1.76 1.39 -14.13
N TYR A 229 3.04 1.71 -14.33
CA TYR A 229 4.02 1.67 -13.25
C TYR A 229 3.67 2.63 -12.11
N GLU A 230 3.34 3.88 -12.42
CA GLU A 230 3.04 4.92 -11.42
C GLU A 230 1.83 4.56 -10.57
N VAL A 231 0.74 4.11 -11.20
CA VAL A 231 -0.46 3.72 -10.44
C VAL A 231 -0.21 2.48 -9.60
N VAL A 232 0.41 1.43 -10.16
CA VAL A 232 0.68 0.21 -9.38
C VAL A 232 1.67 0.48 -8.26
N PHE A 233 2.62 1.41 -8.45
CA PHE A 233 3.52 1.84 -7.39
C PHE A 233 2.77 2.53 -6.25
N CYS A 234 1.77 3.37 -6.55
CA CYS A 234 0.89 3.95 -5.53
C CYS A 234 0.10 2.86 -4.78
N LEU A 235 -0.43 1.87 -5.51
CA LEU A 235 -1.12 0.72 -4.89
C LEU A 235 -0.17 -0.08 -4.00
N TRP A 236 1.06 -0.31 -4.43
CA TRP A 236 2.10 -0.97 -3.64
C TRP A 236 2.39 -0.22 -2.35
N LEU A 237 2.56 1.11 -2.38
CA LEU A 237 2.74 1.94 -1.19
C LEU A 237 1.54 1.83 -0.23
N LEU A 238 0.33 1.77 -0.74
CA LEU A 238 -0.88 1.58 0.06
C LEU A 238 -0.93 0.22 0.75
N THR A 239 -0.36 -0.85 0.15
CA THR A 239 -0.35 -2.19 0.76
C THR A 239 0.57 -2.33 1.96
N PHE A 240 1.38 -1.33 2.31
CA PHE A 240 2.10 -1.29 3.59
C PHE A 240 1.17 -1.03 4.79
N GLU A 241 -0.02 -0.47 4.55
CA GLU A 241 -1.06 -0.34 5.57
C GLU A 241 -1.92 -1.62 5.59
N ARG A 242 -1.83 -2.40 6.67
CA ARG A 242 -2.49 -3.70 6.79
C ARG A 242 -3.99 -3.66 6.44
N HIS A 243 -4.71 -2.66 6.98
CA HIS A 243 -6.15 -2.52 6.73
C HIS A 243 -6.47 -2.27 5.25
N VAL A 244 -5.60 -1.52 4.54
CA VAL A 244 -5.72 -1.28 3.11
C VAL A 244 -5.39 -2.56 2.33
N ALA A 245 -4.26 -3.21 2.63
CA ALA A 245 -3.85 -4.43 1.96
C ALA A 245 -4.96 -5.50 1.95
N VAL A 246 -5.71 -5.63 3.07
CA VAL A 246 -6.77 -6.65 3.22
C VAL A 246 -8.07 -6.27 2.50
N THR A 247 -8.33 -4.99 2.26
CA THR A 247 -9.65 -4.53 1.80
C THR A 247 -9.65 -3.91 0.40
N ILE A 248 -8.49 -3.49 -0.12
CA ILE A 248 -8.39 -2.72 -1.37
C ILE A 248 -8.91 -3.49 -2.58
N ASP A 249 -8.61 -4.78 -2.66
CA ASP A 249 -9.06 -5.61 -3.79
C ASP A 249 -10.58 -5.77 -3.81
N ARG A 250 -11.18 -6.04 -2.65
CA ARG A 250 -12.64 -6.18 -2.52
C ARG A 250 -13.38 -4.92 -2.94
N LYS A 251 -12.76 -3.74 -2.75
CA LYS A 251 -13.39 -2.44 -3.02
C LYS A 251 -13.17 -1.98 -4.46
N TYR A 252 -12.02 -2.31 -5.06
CA TYR A 252 -11.59 -1.71 -6.33
C TYR A 252 -11.27 -2.73 -7.43
N ASP A 253 -11.23 -4.04 -7.13
CA ASP A 253 -10.88 -5.13 -8.08
C ASP A 253 -9.52 -4.88 -8.76
N VAL A 254 -8.52 -4.58 -7.91
CA VAL A 254 -7.19 -4.23 -8.40
C VAL A 254 -6.38 -5.45 -8.83
N VAL A 255 -6.60 -6.62 -8.20
CA VAL A 255 -5.83 -7.84 -8.47
C VAL A 255 -6.11 -8.34 -9.87
N SER A 256 -7.38 -8.46 -10.28
CA SER A 256 -7.77 -8.89 -11.64
C SER A 256 -7.19 -7.94 -12.70
N THR A 257 -7.28 -6.62 -12.45
CA THR A 257 -6.71 -5.60 -13.34
C THR A 257 -5.18 -5.76 -13.47
N MET A 258 -4.48 -5.98 -12.35
CA MET A 258 -3.02 -6.21 -12.37
C MET A 258 -2.64 -7.51 -13.08
N VAL A 259 -3.44 -8.58 -12.99
CA VAL A 259 -3.21 -9.85 -13.73
C VAL A 259 -3.25 -9.60 -15.24
N GLU A 260 -4.23 -8.84 -15.74
CA GLU A 260 -4.32 -8.51 -17.17
C GLU A 260 -3.13 -7.68 -17.64
N ILE A 261 -2.72 -6.70 -16.82
CA ILE A 261 -1.55 -5.87 -17.12
C ILE A 261 -0.27 -6.71 -17.10
N ALA A 262 -0.05 -7.55 -16.09
CA ALA A 262 1.16 -8.37 -15.96
C ALA A 262 1.37 -9.29 -17.18
N ARG A 263 0.28 -9.86 -17.72
CA ARG A 263 0.33 -10.71 -18.92
C ARG A 263 0.75 -9.95 -20.17
N SER A 264 0.38 -8.68 -20.30
CA SER A 264 0.62 -7.85 -21.49
C SER A 264 1.74 -6.83 -21.35
N ALA A 265 2.24 -6.58 -20.14
CA ALA A 265 3.25 -5.56 -19.86
C ALA A 265 4.57 -5.82 -20.59
N VAL A 266 5.07 -4.84 -21.32
CA VAL A 266 6.33 -4.92 -22.07
C VAL A 266 7.55 -4.66 -21.17
N LYS A 267 7.41 -3.77 -20.18
CA LYS A 267 8.52 -3.36 -19.30
C LYS A 267 8.57 -4.21 -18.03
N GLU A 268 9.74 -4.78 -17.74
CA GLU A 268 9.98 -5.59 -16.54
C GLU A 268 9.64 -4.85 -15.24
N LYS A 269 9.94 -3.55 -15.15
CA LYS A 269 9.62 -2.73 -13.98
C LYS A 269 8.12 -2.72 -13.62
N VAL A 270 7.22 -2.85 -14.62
CA VAL A 270 5.78 -2.91 -14.39
C VAL A 270 5.40 -4.27 -13.78
N VAL A 271 5.96 -5.36 -14.31
CA VAL A 271 5.74 -6.71 -13.77
C VAL A 271 6.28 -6.79 -12.34
N ARG A 272 7.49 -6.25 -12.11
CA ARG A 272 8.14 -6.26 -10.80
C ARG A 272 7.28 -5.57 -9.73
N ILE A 273 6.75 -4.39 -10.00
CA ILE A 273 5.93 -3.67 -9.02
C ILE A 273 4.57 -4.35 -8.78
N ILE A 274 3.99 -5.00 -9.80
CA ILE A 274 2.78 -5.82 -9.65
C ILE A 274 3.05 -7.01 -8.72
N VAL A 275 4.13 -7.76 -8.96
CA VAL A 275 4.50 -8.91 -8.12
C VAL A 275 4.80 -8.46 -6.69
N ALA A 276 5.51 -7.34 -6.50
CA ALA A 276 5.74 -6.75 -5.18
C ALA A 276 4.44 -6.41 -4.44
N THR A 277 3.45 -5.89 -5.16
CA THR A 277 2.12 -5.59 -4.59
C THR A 277 1.41 -6.88 -4.15
N TRP A 278 1.43 -7.92 -4.98
CA TRP A 278 0.84 -9.22 -4.62
C TRP A 278 1.57 -9.89 -3.46
N MET A 279 2.90 -9.74 -3.36
CA MET A 279 3.67 -10.26 -2.22
C MET A 279 3.22 -9.60 -0.90
N ASN A 280 3.06 -8.27 -0.87
CA ASN A 280 2.55 -7.58 0.31
C ASN A 280 1.12 -8.04 0.66
N MET A 281 0.25 -8.24 -0.34
CA MET A 281 -1.10 -8.73 -0.12
C MET A 281 -1.12 -10.18 0.36
N ALA A 282 -0.25 -11.05 -0.16
CA ALA A 282 -0.17 -12.48 0.20
C ALA A 282 0.30 -12.72 1.64
N GLN A 283 0.98 -11.74 2.27
CA GLN A 283 1.31 -11.81 3.71
C GLN A 283 0.07 -11.90 4.60
N HIS A 284 -1.11 -11.57 4.07
CA HIS A 284 -2.37 -11.64 4.78
C HIS A 284 -3.22 -12.79 4.22
N SER A 285 -3.41 -13.83 5.02
CA SER A 285 -4.18 -15.03 4.63
C SER A 285 -5.60 -14.72 4.12
N ALA A 286 -6.21 -13.63 4.59
CA ALA A 286 -7.52 -13.16 4.13
C ALA A 286 -7.56 -12.78 2.63
N ASN A 287 -6.42 -12.47 2.01
CA ASN A 287 -6.31 -12.11 0.60
C ASN A 287 -6.08 -13.31 -0.32
N VAL A 288 -5.59 -14.43 0.23
CA VAL A 288 -5.22 -15.60 -0.58
C VAL A 288 -6.38 -16.10 -1.44
N PRO A 289 -7.62 -16.24 -0.94
CA PRO A 289 -8.75 -16.63 -1.80
C PRO A 289 -8.95 -15.70 -2.99
N GLY A 290 -8.83 -14.37 -2.79
CA GLY A 290 -8.94 -13.39 -3.88
C GLY A 290 -7.85 -13.54 -4.93
N LEU A 291 -6.59 -13.73 -4.50
CA LEU A 291 -5.46 -13.98 -5.40
C LEU A 291 -5.63 -15.26 -6.22
N LEU A 292 -6.19 -16.32 -5.61
CA LEU A 292 -6.48 -17.59 -6.30
C LEU A 292 -7.62 -17.44 -7.33
N VAL A 293 -8.70 -16.77 -6.94
CA VAL A 293 -9.85 -16.50 -7.84
C VAL A 293 -9.43 -15.65 -9.04
N ALA A 294 -8.60 -14.63 -8.82
CA ALA A 294 -8.03 -13.79 -9.88
C ALA A 294 -6.98 -14.53 -10.74
N ARG A 295 -6.70 -15.82 -10.47
CA ARG A 295 -5.74 -16.66 -11.19
C ARG A 295 -4.30 -16.12 -11.16
N VAL A 296 -3.89 -15.52 -10.04
CA VAL A 296 -2.51 -15.08 -9.86
C VAL A 296 -1.50 -16.22 -10.03
N PRO A 297 -1.69 -17.44 -9.44
CA PRO A 297 -0.75 -18.55 -9.65
C PRO A 297 -0.52 -18.91 -11.12
N ALA A 298 -1.59 -18.98 -11.91
CA ALA A 298 -1.48 -19.27 -13.35
C ALA A 298 -0.78 -18.12 -14.12
N CYS A 299 -0.94 -16.87 -13.66
CA CYS A 299 -0.23 -15.73 -14.21
C CYS A 299 1.28 -15.82 -13.90
N LEU A 300 1.65 -16.13 -12.65
CA LEU A 300 3.05 -16.30 -12.23
C LEU A 300 3.75 -17.39 -13.03
N GLU A 301 3.09 -18.53 -13.24
CA GLU A 301 3.65 -19.62 -14.05
C GLU A 301 3.85 -19.19 -15.51
N THR A 302 2.88 -18.49 -16.09
CA THR A 302 3.01 -17.94 -17.45
C THR A 302 4.17 -16.95 -17.56
N LEU A 303 4.38 -16.11 -16.55
CA LEU A 303 5.48 -15.15 -16.51
C LEU A 303 6.84 -15.87 -16.36
N ARG A 304 6.90 -16.88 -15.50
CA ARG A 304 8.14 -17.62 -15.20
C ARG A 304 8.62 -18.46 -16.38
N VAL A 305 7.70 -19.16 -17.06
CA VAL A 305 8.03 -20.05 -18.18
C VAL A 305 8.07 -19.32 -19.52
N GLY A 306 7.15 -18.38 -19.71
CA GLY A 306 6.94 -17.70 -20.99
C GLY A 306 7.83 -16.50 -21.26
N ARG A 307 8.55 -15.99 -20.25
CA ARG A 307 9.38 -14.80 -20.37
C ARG A 307 10.77 -14.98 -19.78
N ASN A 308 11.77 -14.52 -20.50
CA ASN A 308 13.14 -14.46 -19.99
C ASN A 308 13.41 -13.04 -19.46
N PHE A 309 13.27 -12.86 -18.16
CA PHE A 309 13.54 -11.59 -17.49
C PHE A 309 15.04 -11.41 -17.26
N ASN A 310 15.53 -10.17 -17.36
CA ASN A 310 16.91 -9.82 -16.99
C ASN A 310 17.03 -9.46 -15.50
N ASP A 311 15.94 -9.06 -14.87
CA ASP A 311 15.86 -8.65 -13.46
C ASP A 311 15.85 -9.89 -12.55
N GLU A 312 16.99 -10.15 -11.87
CA GLU A 312 17.15 -11.29 -10.96
C GLU A 312 16.24 -11.18 -9.72
N ASP A 313 16.02 -9.96 -9.22
CA ASP A 313 15.11 -9.73 -8.09
C ASP A 313 13.69 -10.14 -8.48
N LEU A 314 13.26 -9.82 -9.71
CA LEU A 314 11.95 -10.24 -10.22
C LEU A 314 11.82 -11.76 -10.31
N LYS A 315 12.85 -12.47 -10.77
CA LYS A 315 12.85 -13.95 -10.83
C LYS A 315 12.71 -14.56 -9.44
N GLN A 316 13.45 -14.03 -8.46
CA GLN A 316 13.35 -14.47 -7.08
C GLN A 316 11.94 -14.21 -6.52
N MET A 317 11.40 -13.01 -6.69
CA MET A 317 10.06 -12.64 -6.24
C MET A 317 8.95 -13.53 -6.84
N LEU A 318 9.06 -13.88 -8.14
CA LEU A 318 8.12 -14.79 -8.80
C LEU A 318 8.15 -16.18 -8.15
N THR A 319 9.32 -16.68 -7.78
CA THR A 319 9.48 -17.98 -7.12
C THR A 319 8.90 -17.94 -5.71
N GLU A 320 9.31 -16.96 -4.90
CA GLU A 320 8.84 -16.80 -3.51
C GLU A 320 7.32 -16.67 -3.42
N LEU A 321 6.71 -15.88 -4.30
CA LEU A 321 5.24 -15.72 -4.31
C LEU A 321 4.54 -17.00 -4.77
N THR A 322 5.09 -17.72 -5.74
CA THR A 322 4.55 -19.00 -6.20
C THR A 322 4.54 -20.01 -5.07
N ASP A 323 5.66 -20.15 -4.34
CA ASP A 323 5.81 -21.07 -3.22
C ASP A 323 4.84 -20.69 -2.07
N THR A 324 4.76 -19.41 -1.73
CA THR A 324 3.82 -18.89 -0.72
C THR A 324 2.36 -19.23 -1.05
N LEU A 325 1.93 -19.00 -2.30
CA LEU A 325 0.55 -19.30 -2.70
C LEU A 325 0.27 -20.80 -2.79
N ALA A 326 1.27 -21.61 -3.18
CA ALA A 326 1.15 -23.08 -3.19
C ALA A 326 0.99 -23.63 -1.75
N GLU A 327 1.76 -23.13 -0.80
CA GLU A 327 1.65 -23.50 0.60
C GLU A 327 0.25 -23.17 1.15
N HIS A 328 -0.24 -21.96 0.92
CA HIS A 328 -1.58 -21.58 1.34
C HIS A 328 -2.69 -22.39 0.67
N THR A 329 -2.52 -22.73 -0.61
CA THR A 329 -3.48 -23.59 -1.33
C THR A 329 -3.51 -25.00 -0.74
N GLY A 330 -2.34 -25.55 -0.42
CA GLY A 330 -2.23 -26.84 0.26
C GLY A 330 -2.94 -26.85 1.61
N ILE A 331 -2.79 -25.76 2.41
CA ILE A 331 -3.47 -25.64 3.70
C ILE A 331 -5.00 -25.51 3.53
N MET A 332 -5.48 -24.80 2.53
CA MET A 332 -6.93 -24.63 2.27
C MET A 332 -7.59 -25.93 1.83
N THR A 333 -6.95 -26.72 0.93
CA THR A 333 -7.42 -28.03 0.53
C THR A 333 -7.42 -29.02 1.69
N SER A 334 -6.43 -28.94 2.58
CA SER A 334 -6.34 -29.78 3.79
C SER A 334 -7.50 -29.53 4.75
N TRP A 335 -8.04 -28.31 4.85
CA TRP A 335 -9.20 -28.04 5.69
C TRP A 335 -10.47 -28.72 5.20
N ASP A 336 -10.74 -28.70 3.90
CA ASP A 336 -11.92 -29.36 3.31
C ASP A 336 -11.84 -30.89 3.47
N GLU A 337 -10.65 -31.45 3.31
CA GLU A 337 -10.40 -32.85 3.52
C GLU A 337 -10.55 -33.24 5.00
N TYR A 338 -10.01 -32.45 5.92
CA TYR A 338 -10.20 -32.60 7.36
C TYR A 338 -11.69 -32.59 7.73
N VAL A 339 -12.47 -31.64 7.23
CA VAL A 339 -13.92 -31.57 7.49
C VAL A 339 -14.65 -32.79 6.93
N ASN A 340 -14.22 -33.31 5.77
CA ASN A 340 -14.80 -34.50 5.18
C ASN A 340 -14.50 -35.78 6.01
N GLN A 341 -13.28 -35.93 6.51
CA GLN A 341 -12.93 -37.00 7.46
C GLN A 341 -13.77 -36.92 8.73
N LEU A 342 -13.93 -35.75 9.32
CA LEU A 342 -14.79 -35.56 10.50
C LEU A 342 -16.26 -35.94 10.26
N LYS A 343 -16.79 -35.59 9.06
CA LYS A 343 -18.17 -35.96 8.70
C LYS A 343 -18.34 -37.47 8.54
N SER A 344 -17.32 -38.16 8.01
CA SER A 344 -17.33 -39.61 7.88
C SER A 344 -17.16 -40.35 9.18
N GLY A 345 -16.69 -39.69 10.23
CA GLY A 345 -16.34 -40.29 11.53
C GLY A 345 -15.05 -41.11 11.52
N LYS A 346 -14.34 -41.17 10.38
CA LYS A 346 -13.09 -41.90 10.22
C LYS A 346 -11.95 -40.92 10.12
N LEU A 347 -11.20 -40.76 11.20
CA LEU A 347 -10.02 -39.89 11.23
C LEU A 347 -8.75 -40.74 11.10
N GLU A 348 -7.82 -40.25 10.29
CA GLU A 348 -6.51 -40.85 10.09
C GLU A 348 -5.43 -39.78 10.31
N TRP A 349 -4.25 -40.20 10.79
CA TRP A 349 -3.12 -39.26 10.90
C TRP A 349 -2.68 -38.72 9.56
N SER A 350 -2.71 -37.42 9.43
CA SER A 350 -2.27 -36.70 8.27
C SER A 350 -1.34 -35.54 8.66
N GLY A 351 -0.59 -35.01 7.72
CA GLY A 351 0.40 -33.95 8.00
C GLY A 351 -0.17 -32.70 8.66
N TRP A 352 -1.43 -32.37 8.36
CA TRP A 352 -2.09 -31.17 8.92
C TRP A 352 -2.38 -31.28 10.43
N HIS A 353 -2.64 -32.48 11.00
CA HIS A 353 -2.86 -32.63 12.45
C HIS A 353 -1.67 -32.11 13.26
N ARG A 354 -0.45 -32.32 12.76
CA ARG A 354 0.82 -31.90 13.41
C ARG A 354 1.32 -30.52 12.97
N SER A 355 0.65 -29.86 12.04
CA SER A 355 1.05 -28.56 11.51
C SER A 355 0.55 -27.41 12.40
N GLU A 356 1.45 -26.72 13.07
CA GLU A 356 1.09 -25.51 13.83
C GLU A 356 0.41 -24.44 12.97
N GLN A 357 0.84 -24.33 11.72
CA GLN A 357 0.33 -23.34 10.76
C GLN A 357 -1.13 -23.65 10.38
N PHE A 358 -1.45 -24.92 10.16
CA PHE A 358 -2.84 -25.38 9.93
C PHE A 358 -3.76 -24.92 11.07
N TRP A 359 -3.37 -25.18 12.32
CA TRP A 359 -4.18 -24.83 13.48
C TRP A 359 -4.30 -23.31 13.69
N LYS A 360 -3.21 -22.55 13.54
CA LYS A 360 -3.24 -21.08 13.65
C LYS A 360 -4.19 -20.44 12.65
N ILE A 361 -4.28 -20.99 11.43
CA ILE A 361 -5.13 -20.46 10.35
C ILE A 361 -6.59 -20.88 10.54
N HIS A 362 -6.83 -22.12 10.98
CA HIS A 362 -8.18 -22.71 10.93
C HIS A 362 -8.90 -22.80 12.28
N VAL A 363 -8.23 -22.52 13.40
CA VAL A 363 -8.86 -22.63 14.73
C VAL A 363 -10.14 -21.79 14.86
N ALA A 364 -10.17 -20.59 14.27
CA ALA A 364 -11.36 -19.73 14.29
C ALA A 364 -12.56 -20.37 13.56
N LYS A 365 -12.32 -21.16 12.49
CA LYS A 365 -13.38 -21.87 11.76
C LYS A 365 -14.01 -22.99 12.59
N MET A 366 -13.36 -23.47 13.62
CA MET A 366 -13.93 -24.49 14.52
C MET A 366 -15.06 -23.94 15.38
N ASP A 367 -15.11 -22.61 15.59
CA ASP A 367 -16.18 -21.92 16.33
C ASP A 367 -17.37 -21.57 15.43
N GLU A 368 -17.20 -21.60 14.11
CA GLU A 368 -18.27 -21.31 13.16
C GLU A 368 -19.43 -22.31 13.25
N ASN A 369 -20.63 -21.87 12.85
CA ASN A 369 -21.83 -22.68 12.81
C ASN A 369 -22.13 -23.39 14.16
N ASP A 370 -22.11 -22.64 15.25
CA ASP A 370 -22.32 -23.11 16.61
C ASP A 370 -21.36 -24.26 16.99
N HIS A 371 -20.05 -24.03 16.74
CA HIS A 371 -18.96 -24.98 17.02
C HIS A 371 -19.17 -26.38 16.41
N ARG A 372 -19.69 -26.40 15.17
CA ARG A 372 -20.03 -27.65 14.47
C ARG A 372 -18.86 -28.64 14.44
N ILE A 373 -17.64 -28.18 14.21
CA ILE A 373 -16.44 -29.02 14.10
C ILE A 373 -16.13 -29.67 15.46
N VAL A 374 -16.18 -28.90 16.53
CA VAL A 374 -15.97 -29.43 17.91
C VAL A 374 -17.04 -30.48 18.28
N ARG A 375 -18.28 -30.28 17.84
CA ARG A 375 -19.35 -31.30 18.03
C ARG A 375 -19.08 -32.57 17.23
N LEU A 376 -18.51 -32.47 16.03
CA LEU A 376 -18.13 -33.67 15.27
C LEU A 376 -17.00 -34.44 15.95
N LEU A 377 -15.97 -33.75 16.46
CA LEU A 377 -14.90 -34.36 17.26
C LEU A 377 -15.45 -35.06 18.50
N ALA A 378 -16.33 -34.38 19.24
CA ALA A 378 -16.99 -34.99 20.42
C ALA A 378 -17.80 -36.23 20.02
N ARG A 379 -18.47 -36.23 18.87
CA ARG A 379 -19.18 -37.41 18.35
C ARG A 379 -18.24 -38.60 18.10
N VAL A 380 -17.09 -38.35 17.45
CA VAL A 380 -16.07 -39.40 17.21
C VAL A 380 -15.58 -40.00 18.53
N LEU A 381 -15.34 -39.19 19.57
CA LEU A 381 -14.91 -39.65 20.87
C LEU A 381 -15.95 -40.50 21.60
N MET A 382 -17.23 -40.27 21.33
CA MET A 382 -18.35 -40.95 22.02
C MET A 382 -18.90 -42.16 21.25
N ALA A 383 -18.61 -42.24 19.94
CA ALA A 383 -19.13 -43.30 19.10
C ALA A 383 -18.43 -44.66 19.41
N PRO A 384 -19.18 -45.71 19.76
CA PRO A 384 -18.59 -47.03 20.08
C PRO A 384 -17.87 -47.70 18.93
N GLU A 385 -18.26 -47.33 17.69
CA GLU A 385 -17.70 -47.85 16.44
C GLU A 385 -16.44 -47.12 15.98
N SER A 386 -16.02 -46.06 16.65
CA SER A 386 -14.83 -45.33 16.29
C SER A 386 -13.57 -46.19 16.49
N SER A 387 -12.69 -46.18 15.48
CA SER A 387 -11.39 -46.85 15.60
C SER A 387 -10.50 -46.12 16.64
N ASP A 388 -9.58 -46.88 17.25
CA ASP A 388 -8.62 -46.29 18.20
C ASP A 388 -7.82 -45.15 17.61
N THR A 389 -7.42 -45.25 16.34
CA THR A 389 -6.77 -44.16 15.61
C THR A 389 -7.66 -42.94 15.53
N SER A 390 -8.95 -43.09 15.17
CA SER A 390 -9.87 -41.95 15.09
C SER A 390 -10.07 -41.28 16.45
N VAL A 391 -10.11 -42.07 17.54
CA VAL A 391 -10.20 -41.56 18.90
C VAL A 391 -8.93 -40.81 19.30
N ALA A 392 -7.74 -41.33 18.99
CA ALA A 392 -6.47 -40.69 19.28
C ALA A 392 -6.35 -39.36 18.53
N VAL A 393 -6.65 -39.33 17.23
CA VAL A 393 -6.66 -38.12 16.41
C VAL A 393 -7.66 -37.08 16.95
N ALA A 394 -8.87 -37.50 17.35
CA ALA A 394 -9.85 -36.58 17.91
C ALA A 394 -9.41 -35.97 19.26
N CYS A 395 -8.72 -36.75 20.13
CA CYS A 395 -8.10 -36.22 21.35
C CYS A 395 -7.02 -35.18 21.02
N HIS A 396 -6.16 -35.50 20.07
CA HIS A 396 -5.11 -34.58 19.59
C HIS A 396 -5.70 -33.26 19.08
N ASP A 397 -6.68 -33.32 18.21
CA ASP A 397 -7.29 -32.14 17.57
C ASP A 397 -8.03 -31.26 18.57
N LEU A 398 -8.70 -31.83 19.55
CA LEU A 398 -9.28 -31.08 20.68
C LEU A 398 -8.18 -30.40 21.51
N SER A 399 -7.04 -31.06 21.70
CA SER A 399 -5.87 -30.46 22.37
C SER A 399 -5.36 -29.26 21.63
N GLN A 400 -5.20 -29.35 20.29
CA GLN A 400 -4.78 -28.22 19.43
C GLN A 400 -5.82 -27.09 19.43
N TYR A 401 -7.11 -27.43 19.34
CA TYR A 401 -8.18 -26.43 19.42
C TYR A 401 -8.10 -25.62 20.72
N VAL A 402 -7.97 -26.26 21.89
CA VAL A 402 -7.85 -25.57 23.19
C VAL A 402 -6.52 -24.79 23.30
N LYS A 403 -5.43 -25.33 22.72
CA LYS A 403 -4.11 -24.66 22.70
C LYS A 403 -4.18 -23.29 22.00
N TYR A 404 -4.82 -23.22 20.85
CA TYR A 404 -4.91 -22.01 20.02
C TYR A 404 -6.16 -21.16 20.27
N ASN A 405 -7.18 -21.73 20.95
CA ASN A 405 -8.39 -21.03 21.41
C ASN A 405 -8.70 -21.38 22.87
N PRO A 406 -8.07 -20.70 23.83
CA PRO A 406 -8.28 -21.02 25.28
C PRO A 406 -9.72 -20.86 25.74
N GLU A 407 -10.53 -20.01 25.14
CA GLU A 407 -11.96 -19.87 25.46
C GLU A 407 -12.79 -21.09 25.03
N GLY A 408 -12.34 -21.80 24.01
CA GLY A 408 -12.97 -23.02 23.48
C GLY A 408 -13.11 -24.14 24.52
N LYS A 409 -12.28 -24.15 25.61
CA LYS A 409 -12.38 -25.12 26.70
C LYS A 409 -13.76 -25.20 27.34
N LYS A 410 -14.48 -24.07 27.43
CA LYS A 410 -15.84 -24.00 27.98
C LYS A 410 -16.80 -24.81 27.11
N PHE A 411 -16.64 -24.72 25.80
CA PHE A 411 -17.48 -25.45 24.86
C PHE A 411 -17.13 -26.95 24.82
N VAL A 412 -15.85 -27.32 24.87
CA VAL A 412 -15.38 -28.71 24.97
C VAL A 412 -15.99 -29.39 26.23
N ALA A 413 -16.07 -28.67 27.35
CA ALA A 413 -16.75 -29.17 28.56
C ALA A 413 -18.26 -29.29 28.33
N LYS A 414 -18.91 -28.30 27.71
CA LYS A 414 -20.37 -28.27 27.45
C LYS A 414 -20.84 -29.44 26.59
N VAL A 415 -20.04 -29.87 25.61
CA VAL A 415 -20.39 -31.01 24.73
C VAL A 415 -20.01 -32.37 25.32
N GLY A 416 -19.55 -32.44 26.59
CA GLY A 416 -19.19 -33.68 27.27
C GLY A 416 -17.82 -34.25 26.86
N ALA A 417 -17.12 -33.64 25.92
CA ALA A 417 -15.84 -34.15 25.43
C ALA A 417 -14.76 -34.16 26.51
N LYS A 418 -14.78 -33.21 27.46
CA LYS A 418 -13.83 -33.15 28.58
C LYS A 418 -13.90 -34.41 29.43
N GLN A 419 -15.12 -34.84 29.86
CA GLN A 419 -15.32 -36.03 30.67
C GLN A 419 -14.85 -37.27 29.92
N ARG A 420 -15.18 -37.36 28.63
CA ARG A 420 -14.79 -38.51 27.80
C ARG A 420 -13.27 -38.61 27.64
N VAL A 421 -12.57 -37.52 27.39
CA VAL A 421 -11.10 -37.51 27.29
C VAL A 421 -10.46 -37.91 28.63
N MET A 422 -11.01 -37.47 29.77
CA MET A 422 -10.53 -37.89 31.09
C MET A 422 -10.70 -39.42 31.33
N GLN A 423 -11.79 -40.02 30.87
CA GLN A 423 -11.96 -41.47 30.89
C GLN A 423 -10.95 -42.19 29.99
N LEU A 424 -10.77 -41.70 28.75
CA LEU A 424 -9.83 -42.27 27.77
C LEU A 424 -8.37 -42.22 28.24
N MET A 425 -8.00 -41.26 29.07
CA MET A 425 -6.67 -41.21 29.67
C MET A 425 -6.34 -42.43 30.54
N THR A 426 -7.35 -43.01 31.22
CA THR A 426 -7.20 -44.18 32.09
C THR A 426 -7.62 -45.49 31.41
N GLU A 427 -8.72 -45.45 30.65
CA GLU A 427 -9.43 -46.61 30.11
C GLU A 427 -9.22 -46.79 28.60
N GLY A 428 -8.47 -45.93 27.94
CA GLY A 428 -8.22 -46.01 26.49
C GLY A 428 -7.65 -47.39 26.08
N ALA A 429 -8.10 -47.91 24.94
CA ALA A 429 -7.76 -49.25 24.46
C ALA A 429 -6.27 -49.37 24.09
N THR A 430 -5.66 -48.30 23.57
CA THR A 430 -4.24 -48.31 23.13
C THR A 430 -3.40 -47.28 23.89
N ALA A 431 -2.08 -47.48 23.90
CA ALA A 431 -1.13 -46.51 24.47
C ALA A 431 -1.21 -45.13 23.78
N GLU A 432 -1.48 -45.10 22.47
CA GLU A 432 -1.65 -43.89 21.68
C GLU A 432 -2.88 -43.08 22.13
N VAL A 433 -4.03 -43.74 22.32
CA VAL A 433 -5.25 -43.09 22.81
C VAL A 433 -5.02 -42.51 24.21
N LYS A 434 -4.39 -43.26 25.11
CA LYS A 434 -4.07 -42.78 26.47
C LYS A 434 -3.14 -41.55 26.43
N TYR A 435 -2.14 -41.59 25.58
CA TYR A 435 -1.16 -40.51 25.44
C TYR A 435 -1.83 -39.22 24.92
N GLU A 436 -2.57 -39.28 23.81
CA GLU A 436 -3.23 -38.11 23.23
C GLU A 436 -4.33 -37.57 24.17
N ALA A 437 -5.05 -38.45 24.87
CA ALA A 437 -6.01 -38.05 25.88
C ALA A 437 -5.32 -37.32 27.05
N LEU A 438 -4.17 -37.80 27.52
CA LEU A 438 -3.39 -37.13 28.58
C LEU A 438 -2.96 -35.72 28.14
N ILE A 439 -2.42 -35.59 26.95
CA ILE A 439 -2.03 -34.27 26.40
C ILE A 439 -3.23 -33.32 26.30
N CYS A 440 -4.38 -33.83 25.85
CA CYS A 440 -5.61 -33.04 25.76
C CYS A 440 -6.08 -32.57 27.14
N VAL A 441 -6.09 -33.46 28.16
CA VAL A 441 -6.43 -33.09 29.54
C VAL A 441 -5.48 -32.04 30.07
N GLN A 442 -4.17 -32.20 29.84
CA GLN A 442 -3.16 -31.19 30.23
C GLN A 442 -3.44 -29.81 29.60
N GLN A 443 -3.75 -29.74 28.32
CA GLN A 443 -4.08 -28.48 27.67
C GLN A 443 -5.36 -27.84 28.23
N ILE A 444 -6.38 -28.61 28.50
CA ILE A 444 -7.62 -28.13 29.11
C ILE A 444 -7.36 -27.57 30.53
N MET A 445 -6.46 -28.23 31.30
CA MET A 445 -6.16 -27.85 32.69
C MET A 445 -5.14 -26.68 32.78
N LEU A 446 -4.10 -26.64 31.95
CA LEU A 446 -3.08 -25.58 31.95
C LEU A 446 -3.68 -24.18 31.81
N ASN A 447 -4.75 -24.06 31.04
CA ASN A 447 -5.46 -22.78 30.87
C ASN A 447 -6.41 -22.44 32.04
N ALA A 448 -6.59 -23.35 33.03
CA ALA A 448 -7.38 -23.06 34.23
C ALA A 448 -6.59 -22.29 35.31
N TRP A 449 -5.25 -22.25 35.21
CA TRP A 449 -4.36 -21.61 36.18
C TRP A 449 -3.85 -20.24 35.73
N ARG A 450 -4.27 -19.75 34.57
CA ARG A 450 -3.86 -18.44 34.00
C ARG A 450 -4.92 -17.35 34.12
N ASN A 451 -6.02 -17.57 34.81
CA ASN A 451 -7.07 -16.58 35.11
C ASN A 451 -7.10 -16.27 36.59
#